data_73d7f84c9463e83f2450586562b8428d
#
_entry.id   73d7f84c9463e83f2450586562b8428d
#
_cell.length_a   1.000
_cell.length_b   1.000
_cell.length_c   1.000
_cell.angle_alpha   90.00
_cell.angle_beta   90.00
_cell.angle_gamma   90.00
#
_symmetry.space_group_name_H-M   'P 1'
#
loop_
_entity.id
_entity.type
_entity.pdbx_description
1 polymer ?
#
loop_
_entity_poly.entity_id
_entity_poly.type
_entity_poly.pdbx_seq_one_letter_code
_entity_poly.pdbx_strand_id
1 'polypeptide(L)'
;MKATDEDVLAAVDGEMCAEQAEKLRIIRSHMDNLEMCKANLESLILTTAEKYLPQLNLVMTVPGIRSFAAIGIIFEIEVDMSVFPTSKHLCSWAGLTPQNNESAGKKKTTRISRAGAYMKPLLVQCALCAIRTKSNPEIRNRYLTLKNAGATKKPSLPLQECC
;
A
#
# COMPACT_ATOMS: atom_id res chain seq x y z
N MET A 1 0.52 -32.79 10.48
CA MET A 1 1.35 -32.78 11.70
C MET A 1 2.17 -31.50 11.67
N LYS A 2 2.20 -30.71 12.73
CA LYS A 2 3.14 -29.59 12.84
C LYS A 2 4.44 -30.14 13.40
N ALA A 3 5.59 -29.76 12.80
CA ALA A 3 6.90 -30.09 13.32
C ALA A 3 7.05 -29.54 14.73
N THR A 4 7.68 -30.30 15.61
CA THR A 4 8.03 -29.84 16.96
C THR A 4 9.27 -28.94 16.90
N ASP A 5 9.49 -28.13 17.94
CA ASP A 5 10.70 -27.27 18.00
C ASP A 5 11.98 -28.12 17.99
N GLU A 6 11.94 -29.34 18.51
CA GLU A 6 13.03 -30.32 18.46
C GLU A 6 13.30 -30.83 17.05
N ASP A 7 12.22 -31.10 16.25
CA ASP A 7 12.36 -31.49 14.84
C ASP A 7 12.99 -30.37 14.02
N VAL A 8 12.64 -29.10 14.31
CA VAL A 8 13.20 -27.94 13.65
C VAL A 8 14.67 -27.75 14.00
N LEU A 9 15.02 -27.88 15.29
CA LEU A 9 16.41 -27.81 15.75
C LEU A 9 17.28 -28.90 15.13
N ALA A 10 16.79 -30.15 15.10
CA ALA A 10 17.51 -31.27 14.49
C ALA A 10 17.70 -31.09 12.98
N ALA A 11 16.74 -30.45 12.28
CA ALA A 11 16.84 -30.17 10.85
C ALA A 11 17.82 -29.04 10.53
N VAL A 12 18.08 -28.14 11.48
CA VAL A 12 18.99 -26.98 11.32
C VAL A 12 20.39 -27.28 11.87
N ASP A 13 20.53 -28.34 12.70
CA ASP A 13 21.80 -28.78 13.28
C ASP A 13 22.65 -29.55 12.24
N GLY A 14 23.20 -28.80 11.30
CA GLY A 14 24.08 -29.28 10.24
C GLY A 14 25.48 -28.66 10.37
N GLU A 15 26.51 -29.44 10.06
CA GLU A 15 27.86 -28.91 9.97
C GLU A 15 27.98 -27.97 8.75
N MET A 16 28.26 -26.70 9.02
CA MET A 16 28.52 -25.68 8.00
C MET A 16 30.03 -25.63 7.71
N CYS A 17 30.44 -25.82 6.46
CA CYS A 17 31.84 -25.67 6.13
C CYS A 17 32.29 -24.19 6.26
N ALA A 18 33.58 -23.97 6.52
CA ALA A 18 34.14 -22.64 6.74
C ALA A 18 33.84 -21.65 5.60
N GLU A 19 33.85 -22.15 4.35
CA GLU A 19 33.54 -21.34 3.17
C GLU A 19 32.06 -20.88 3.15
N GLN A 20 31.12 -21.75 3.54
CA GLN A 20 29.70 -21.40 3.66
C GLN A 20 29.48 -20.37 4.77
N ALA A 21 30.15 -20.56 5.92
CA ALA A 21 30.08 -19.62 7.03
C ALA A 21 30.60 -18.23 6.62
N GLU A 22 31.67 -18.15 5.86
CA GLU A 22 32.21 -16.88 5.37
C GLU A 22 31.27 -16.18 4.38
N LYS A 23 30.69 -16.93 3.44
CA LYS A 23 29.66 -16.41 2.53
C LYS A 23 28.47 -15.82 3.29
N LEU A 24 28.00 -16.50 4.33
CA LEU A 24 26.89 -16.03 5.17
C LEU A 24 27.26 -14.77 5.95
N ARG A 25 28.51 -14.64 6.46
CA ARG A 25 28.97 -13.41 7.12
C ARG A 25 28.96 -12.22 6.17
N ILE A 26 29.43 -12.41 4.93
CA ILE A 26 29.40 -11.35 3.90
C ILE A 26 27.96 -10.93 3.59
N ILE A 27 27.07 -11.88 3.39
CA ILE A 27 25.64 -11.60 3.14
C ILE A 27 25.02 -10.86 4.32
N ARG A 28 25.29 -11.31 5.55
CA ARG A 28 24.80 -10.66 6.77
C ARG A 28 25.25 -9.23 6.89
N SER A 29 26.58 -8.98 6.70
CA SER A 29 27.13 -7.62 6.71
C SER A 29 26.47 -6.72 5.66
N HIS A 30 26.16 -7.25 4.47
CA HIS A 30 25.45 -6.49 3.45
C HIS A 30 24.00 -6.16 3.87
N MET A 31 23.31 -7.12 4.47
CA MET A 31 21.94 -6.90 5.00
C MET A 31 21.94 -5.81 6.10
N ASP A 32 22.89 -5.88 7.04
CA ASP A 32 23.02 -4.89 8.13
C ASP A 32 23.28 -3.47 7.56
N ASN A 33 24.10 -3.37 6.52
CA ASN A 33 24.34 -2.11 5.80
C ASN A 33 23.08 -1.57 5.11
N LEU A 34 22.28 -2.44 4.49
CA LEU A 34 21.01 -2.05 3.87
C LEU A 34 20.00 -1.58 4.91
N GLU A 35 19.93 -2.24 6.07
CA GLU A 35 19.06 -1.80 7.17
C GLU A 35 19.46 -0.42 7.70
N MET A 36 20.76 -0.16 7.84
CA MET A 36 21.27 1.16 8.22
C MET A 36 20.93 2.23 7.18
N CYS A 37 21.13 1.95 5.90
CA CYS A 37 20.76 2.86 4.81
C CYS A 37 19.26 3.16 4.81
N LYS A 38 18.43 2.13 5.02
CA LYS A 38 16.98 2.28 5.14
C LYS A 38 16.61 3.20 6.31
N ALA A 39 17.18 2.98 7.49
CA ALA A 39 16.92 3.82 8.67
C ALA A 39 17.29 5.29 8.42
N ASN A 40 18.43 5.54 7.76
CA ASN A 40 18.85 6.90 7.40
C ASN A 40 17.88 7.57 6.43
N LEU A 41 17.40 6.84 5.42
CA LEU A 41 16.39 7.33 4.48
C LEU A 41 15.06 7.61 5.16
N GLU A 42 14.61 6.73 6.04
CA GLU A 42 13.38 6.91 6.83
C GLU A 42 13.48 8.18 7.70
N SER A 43 14.62 8.41 8.37
CA SER A 43 14.86 9.62 9.13
C SER A 43 14.82 10.88 8.26
N LEU A 44 15.46 10.86 7.10
CA LEU A 44 15.44 11.99 6.15
C LEU A 44 14.01 12.29 5.65
N ILE A 45 13.24 11.25 5.33
CA ILE A 45 11.84 11.39 4.89
C ILE A 45 11.01 12.05 5.99
N LEU A 46 11.13 11.59 7.23
CA LEU A 46 10.39 12.14 8.37
C LEU A 46 10.74 13.61 8.61
N THR A 47 12.03 13.94 8.63
CA THR A 47 12.48 15.34 8.80
C THR A 47 11.96 16.24 7.67
N THR A 48 11.99 15.76 6.43
CA THR A 48 11.48 16.52 5.28
C THR A 48 9.95 16.71 5.36
N ALA A 49 9.24 15.74 5.94
CA ALA A 49 7.79 15.75 6.08
C ALA A 49 7.28 16.64 7.22
N GLU A 50 8.14 17.05 8.18
CA GLU A 50 7.75 17.86 9.36
C GLU A 50 7.00 19.14 8.97
N LYS A 51 7.40 19.79 7.89
CA LYS A 51 6.74 21.01 7.40
C LYS A 51 5.28 20.81 6.95
N TYR A 52 4.86 19.57 6.75
CA TYR A 52 3.50 19.20 6.31
C TYR A 52 2.69 18.51 7.40
N LEU A 53 3.10 18.59 8.66
CA LEU A 53 2.43 17.92 9.79
C LEU A 53 0.91 18.16 9.87
N PRO A 54 0.38 19.38 9.65
CA PRO A 54 -1.07 19.60 9.69
C PRO A 54 -1.81 18.78 8.63
N GLN A 55 -1.28 18.75 7.40
CA GLN A 55 -1.87 18.01 6.28
C GLN A 55 -1.73 16.50 6.48
N LEU A 56 -0.58 16.05 6.98
CA LEU A 56 -0.35 14.64 7.32
C LEU A 56 -1.34 14.17 8.38
N ASN A 57 -1.55 14.96 9.44
CA ASN A 57 -2.52 14.64 10.48
C ASN A 57 -3.94 14.55 9.92
N LEU A 58 -4.32 15.44 9.00
CA LEU A 58 -5.60 15.37 8.32
C LEU A 58 -5.75 14.08 7.50
N VAL A 59 -4.76 13.73 6.70
CA VAL A 59 -4.79 12.49 5.89
C VAL A 59 -4.82 11.25 6.77
N MET A 60 -4.13 11.26 7.91
CA MET A 60 -4.11 10.14 8.86
C MET A 60 -5.44 9.93 9.61
N THR A 61 -6.40 10.88 9.54
CA THR A 61 -7.76 10.63 10.05
C THR A 61 -8.50 9.56 9.26
N VAL A 62 -8.09 9.32 8.01
CA VAL A 62 -8.68 8.27 7.17
C VAL A 62 -8.23 6.88 7.66
N PRO A 63 -9.17 5.97 7.96
CA PRO A 63 -8.84 4.65 8.44
C PRO A 63 -7.92 3.88 7.48
N GLY A 64 -6.88 3.28 8.05
CA GLY A 64 -5.89 2.50 7.28
C GLY A 64 -4.72 3.31 6.73
N ILE A 65 -4.76 4.64 6.81
CA ILE A 65 -3.63 5.50 6.45
C ILE A 65 -2.78 5.76 7.70
N ARG A 66 -1.49 5.40 7.62
CA ARG A 66 -0.50 5.67 8.66
C ARG A 66 0.57 6.63 8.14
N SER A 67 1.49 7.05 9.01
CA SER A 67 2.48 8.10 8.75
C SER A 67 3.19 7.99 7.40
N PHE A 68 3.82 6.87 7.09
CA PHE A 68 4.51 6.70 5.80
C PHE A 68 3.56 6.71 4.59
N ALA A 69 2.34 6.16 4.74
CA ALA A 69 1.35 6.22 3.69
C ALA A 69 0.85 7.66 3.48
N ALA A 70 0.60 8.41 4.57
CA ALA A 70 0.23 9.81 4.49
C ALA A 70 1.32 10.66 3.82
N ILE A 71 2.59 10.44 4.18
CA ILE A 71 3.74 11.09 3.56
C ILE A 71 3.76 10.79 2.05
N GLY A 72 3.65 9.52 1.67
CA GLY A 72 3.61 9.13 0.26
C GLY A 72 2.47 9.78 -0.51
N ILE A 73 1.28 9.89 0.10
CA ILE A 73 0.13 10.57 -0.51
C ILE A 73 0.44 12.06 -0.70
N ILE A 74 0.90 12.77 0.35
CA ILE A 74 1.18 14.21 0.28
C ILE A 74 2.31 14.52 -0.72
N PHE A 75 3.34 13.69 -0.80
CA PHE A 75 4.42 13.89 -1.78
C PHE A 75 4.01 13.62 -3.23
N GLU A 76 2.98 12.79 -3.45
CA GLU A 76 2.47 12.51 -4.81
C GLU A 76 1.47 13.57 -5.28
N ILE A 77 0.54 14.03 -4.41
CA ILE A 77 -0.53 14.95 -4.80
C ILE A 77 -0.20 16.41 -4.49
N GLU A 78 0.87 16.65 -3.75
CA GLU A 78 1.24 17.95 -3.17
C GLU A 78 0.18 18.47 -2.18
N VAL A 79 0.38 19.68 -1.67
CA VAL A 79 -0.52 20.32 -0.71
C VAL A 79 -1.52 21.23 -1.41
N ASP A 80 -1.15 21.73 -2.58
CA ASP A 80 -2.02 22.60 -3.38
C ASP A 80 -3.09 21.79 -4.13
N MET A 81 -4.25 21.69 -3.51
CA MET A 81 -5.40 21.01 -4.09
C MET A 81 -6.11 21.77 -5.20
N SER A 82 -5.69 23.00 -5.53
CA SER A 82 -6.24 23.77 -6.65
C SER A 82 -5.98 23.10 -8.01
N VAL A 83 -4.94 22.27 -8.08
CA VAL A 83 -4.61 21.43 -9.26
C VAL A 83 -5.73 20.43 -9.59
N PHE A 84 -6.53 20.04 -8.59
CA PHE A 84 -7.64 19.10 -8.75
C PHE A 84 -8.99 19.81 -8.54
N PRO A 85 -9.67 20.27 -9.60
CA PRO A 85 -10.94 21.00 -9.48
C PRO A 85 -12.03 20.24 -8.74
N THR A 86 -12.01 18.90 -8.79
CA THR A 86 -12.94 18.03 -8.05
C THR A 86 -12.25 16.74 -7.61
N SER A 87 -12.84 16.07 -6.63
CA SER A 87 -12.40 14.71 -6.21
C SER A 87 -12.37 13.71 -7.36
N LYS A 88 -13.25 13.84 -8.35
CA LYS A 88 -13.26 12.98 -9.53
C LYS A 88 -11.99 13.12 -10.38
N HIS A 89 -11.44 14.34 -10.49
CA HIS A 89 -10.17 14.58 -11.19
C HIS A 89 -9.02 13.90 -10.46
N LEU A 90 -8.95 14.02 -9.15
CA LEU A 90 -7.95 13.33 -8.33
C LEU A 90 -8.07 11.79 -8.48
N CYS A 91 -9.28 11.24 -8.38
CA CYS A 91 -9.52 9.80 -8.57
C CYS A 91 -9.10 9.33 -9.97
N SER A 92 -9.38 10.12 -11.01
CA SER A 92 -8.98 9.80 -12.38
C SER A 92 -7.46 9.84 -12.55
N TRP A 93 -6.82 10.86 -12.00
CA TRP A 93 -5.35 11.01 -12.00
C TRP A 93 -4.69 9.85 -11.23
N ALA A 94 -5.22 9.48 -10.08
CA ALA A 94 -4.75 8.33 -9.30
C ALA A 94 -5.03 6.97 -9.94
N GLY A 95 -5.68 6.92 -11.10
CA GLY A 95 -5.98 5.68 -11.80
C GLY A 95 -7.01 4.80 -11.10
N LEU A 96 -7.90 5.39 -10.31
CA LEU A 96 -8.94 4.67 -9.55
C LEU A 96 -10.26 4.57 -10.30
N THR A 97 -10.44 5.36 -11.36
CA THR A 97 -11.66 5.33 -12.18
C THR A 97 -11.54 4.33 -13.33
N PRO A 98 -12.61 3.62 -13.68
CA PRO A 98 -12.63 2.78 -14.88
C PRO A 98 -12.53 3.66 -16.13
N GLN A 99 -11.74 3.21 -17.11
CA GLN A 99 -11.69 3.87 -18.39
C GLN A 99 -12.98 3.63 -19.17
N ASN A 100 -13.51 4.69 -19.77
CA ASN A 100 -14.62 4.56 -20.70
C ASN A 100 -14.05 4.34 -22.11
N ASN A 101 -13.81 3.08 -22.47
CA ASN A 101 -13.34 2.71 -23.79
C ASN A 101 -14.56 2.24 -24.61
N GLU A 102 -15.36 3.22 -25.05
CA GLU A 102 -16.55 3.01 -25.86
C GLU A 102 -16.30 3.60 -27.26
N SER A 103 -16.54 2.81 -28.28
CA SER A 103 -16.47 3.25 -29.68
C SER A 103 -17.69 2.71 -30.41
N ALA A 104 -18.41 3.61 -31.08
CA ALA A 104 -19.62 3.28 -31.84
C ALA A 104 -20.69 2.51 -31.05
N GLY A 105 -20.93 2.92 -29.78
CA GLY A 105 -21.93 2.29 -28.89
C GLY A 105 -21.52 0.93 -28.35
N LYS A 106 -20.32 0.44 -28.64
CA LYS A 106 -19.80 -0.83 -28.11
C LYS A 106 -18.73 -0.59 -27.04
N LYS A 107 -19.00 -1.03 -25.80
CA LYS A 107 -18.02 -1.02 -24.71
C LYS A 107 -16.95 -2.06 -24.98
N LYS A 108 -15.71 -1.62 -25.27
CA LYS A 108 -14.57 -2.51 -25.52
C LYS A 108 -13.93 -3.01 -24.23
N THR A 109 -13.77 -2.16 -23.22
CA THR A 109 -13.17 -2.54 -21.94
C THR A 109 -13.48 -1.51 -20.86
N THR A 110 -13.68 -1.99 -19.63
CA THR A 110 -13.82 -1.17 -18.41
C THR A 110 -12.56 -1.29 -17.51
N ARG A 111 -11.40 -1.61 -18.10
CA ARG A 111 -10.16 -1.71 -17.33
C ARG A 111 -9.82 -0.38 -16.70
N ILE A 112 -9.31 -0.45 -15.48
CA ILE A 112 -8.79 0.72 -14.77
C ILE A 112 -7.57 1.25 -15.50
N SER A 113 -7.42 2.59 -15.52
CA SER A 113 -6.27 3.27 -16.09
C SER A 113 -4.93 2.75 -15.54
N ARG A 114 -3.86 2.84 -16.32
CA ARG A 114 -2.49 2.62 -15.85
C ARG A 114 -1.92 3.83 -15.11
N ALA A 115 -2.65 4.95 -15.05
CA ALA A 115 -2.27 6.11 -14.26
C ALA A 115 -2.12 5.76 -12.77
N GLY A 116 -1.43 6.61 -12.01
CA GLY A 116 -1.26 6.42 -10.57
C GLY A 116 -0.36 5.23 -10.21
N ALA A 117 0.77 5.08 -10.88
CA ALA A 117 1.69 3.95 -10.70
C ALA A 117 2.12 3.77 -9.22
N TYR A 118 2.29 4.86 -8.47
CA TYR A 118 2.66 4.85 -7.05
C TYR A 118 1.46 5.02 -6.14
N MET A 119 0.57 5.96 -6.44
CA MET A 119 -0.60 6.29 -5.62
C MET A 119 -1.56 5.10 -5.48
N LYS A 120 -1.88 4.44 -6.58
CA LYS A 120 -2.85 3.34 -6.59
C LYS A 120 -2.44 2.14 -5.72
N PRO A 121 -1.21 1.57 -5.82
CA PRO A 121 -0.77 0.51 -4.92
C PRO A 121 -0.80 0.93 -3.46
N LEU A 122 -0.38 2.17 -3.15
CA LEU A 122 -0.39 2.72 -1.82
C LEU A 122 -1.81 2.77 -1.23
N LEU A 123 -2.78 3.31 -1.97
CA LEU A 123 -4.17 3.38 -1.54
C LEU A 123 -4.81 1.99 -1.40
N VAL A 124 -4.46 1.03 -2.25
CA VAL A 124 -4.89 -0.37 -2.11
C VAL A 124 -4.38 -0.96 -0.79
N GLN A 125 -3.12 -0.74 -0.42
CA GLN A 125 -2.58 -1.20 0.86
C GLN A 125 -3.31 -0.54 2.04
N CYS A 126 -3.55 0.77 1.99
CA CYS A 126 -4.32 1.49 3.01
C CYS A 126 -5.74 0.92 3.17
N ALA A 127 -6.43 0.65 2.06
CA ALA A 127 -7.77 0.05 2.07
C ALA A 127 -7.75 -1.36 2.69
N LEU A 128 -6.77 -2.19 2.36
CA LEU A 128 -6.59 -3.52 2.96
C LEU A 128 -6.32 -3.44 4.47
N CYS A 129 -5.54 -2.45 4.92
CA CYS A 129 -5.32 -2.18 6.33
C CYS A 129 -6.63 -1.75 7.02
N ALA A 130 -7.40 -0.84 6.42
CA ALA A 130 -8.68 -0.37 6.95
C ALA A 130 -9.69 -1.51 7.13
N ILE A 131 -9.78 -2.42 6.17
CA ILE A 131 -10.68 -3.60 6.23
C ILE A 131 -10.30 -4.56 7.36
N ARG A 132 -9.00 -4.70 7.64
CA ARG A 132 -8.50 -5.60 8.71
C ARG A 132 -8.65 -4.98 10.09
N THR A 133 -8.71 -3.68 10.20
CA THR A 133 -8.81 -2.96 11.47
C THR A 133 -10.22 -3.09 12.06
N LYS A 134 -10.32 -3.53 13.32
CA LYS A 134 -11.60 -3.71 14.02
C LYS A 134 -12.29 -2.38 14.36
N SER A 135 -11.56 -1.27 14.35
CA SER A 135 -12.04 0.06 14.75
C SER A 135 -13.09 0.66 13.80
N ASN A 136 -13.21 0.15 12.57
CA ASN A 136 -14.13 0.68 11.56
C ASN A 136 -14.94 -0.46 10.93
N PRO A 137 -15.99 -0.94 11.63
CA PRO A 137 -16.82 -2.04 11.14
C PRO A 137 -17.56 -1.69 9.85
N GLU A 138 -17.88 -0.42 9.62
CA GLU A 138 -18.58 0.05 8.42
C GLU A 138 -17.80 -0.23 7.14
N ILE A 139 -16.51 0.11 7.12
CA ILE A 139 -15.63 -0.13 5.95
C ILE A 139 -15.56 -1.64 5.66
N ARG A 140 -15.40 -2.44 6.72
CA ARG A 140 -15.37 -3.89 6.59
C ARG A 140 -16.68 -4.46 6.06
N ASN A 141 -17.81 -4.02 6.62
CA ASN A 141 -19.14 -4.47 6.21
C ASN A 141 -19.42 -4.09 4.75
N ARG A 142 -19.10 -2.86 4.35
CA ARG A 142 -19.22 -2.40 2.96
C ARG A 142 -18.38 -3.27 2.02
N TYR A 143 -17.13 -3.57 2.41
CA TYR A 143 -16.26 -4.47 1.63
C TYR A 143 -16.88 -5.86 1.48
N LEU A 144 -17.41 -6.44 2.58
CA LEU A 144 -18.04 -7.77 2.54
C LEU A 144 -19.28 -7.78 1.67
N THR A 145 -20.12 -6.74 1.74
CA THR A 145 -21.30 -6.59 0.88
C THR A 145 -20.91 -6.56 -0.59
N LEU A 146 -19.89 -5.76 -0.95
CA LEU A 146 -19.40 -5.67 -2.32
C LEU A 146 -18.76 -6.98 -2.80
N LYS A 147 -17.98 -7.64 -1.94
CA LYS A 147 -17.37 -8.93 -2.23
C LYS A 147 -18.44 -9.98 -2.52
N ASN A 148 -19.51 -10.02 -1.74
CA ASN A 148 -20.61 -10.99 -1.89
C ASN A 148 -21.48 -10.66 -3.12
N ALA A 149 -21.72 -9.37 -3.40
CA ALA A 149 -22.43 -8.93 -4.60
C ALA A 149 -21.61 -9.13 -5.89
N GLY A 150 -20.28 -9.13 -5.77
CA GLY A 150 -19.31 -9.22 -6.86
C GLY A 150 -18.64 -10.58 -7.03
N ALA A 151 -19.19 -11.66 -6.45
CA ALA A 151 -18.65 -13.02 -6.61
C ALA A 151 -18.54 -13.48 -8.08
N THR A 152 -19.14 -12.72 -9.02
CA THR A 152 -19.02 -12.91 -10.46
C THR A 152 -18.19 -11.85 -11.18
N LYS A 153 -17.76 -10.76 -10.51
CA LYS A 153 -16.88 -9.71 -11.09
C LYS A 153 -15.81 -9.31 -10.09
N LYS A 154 -14.54 -9.31 -10.52
CA LYS A 154 -13.41 -8.80 -9.71
C LYS A 154 -13.79 -7.48 -9.03
N PRO A 155 -13.62 -7.33 -7.70
CA PRO A 155 -14.02 -6.14 -6.99
C PRO A 155 -13.19 -4.94 -7.48
N SER A 156 -13.83 -4.02 -8.18
CA SER A 156 -13.34 -2.65 -8.29
C SER A 156 -13.60 -2.00 -6.92
N LEU A 157 -12.56 -1.57 -6.23
CA LEU A 157 -12.68 -0.87 -4.95
C LEU A 157 -13.58 0.37 -5.13
N PRO A 158 -14.66 0.51 -4.37
CA PRO A 158 -15.48 1.72 -4.41
C PRO A 158 -14.84 2.78 -3.52
N LEU A 159 -13.86 3.49 -4.07
CA LEU A 159 -13.36 4.73 -3.49
C LEU A 159 -14.20 5.95 -3.91
N GLN A 160 -15.39 5.71 -4.52
CA GLN A 160 -16.21 6.79 -5.07
C GLN A 160 -17.01 7.60 -4.03
N GLU A 161 -16.99 7.25 -2.75
CA GLU A 161 -17.81 7.94 -1.75
C GLU A 161 -17.06 8.30 -0.46
N CYS A 162 -15.74 8.43 -0.48
CA CYS A 162 -14.97 9.03 0.61
C CYS A 162 -14.65 10.50 0.32
N CYS A 163 -15.65 11.27 -0.09
CA CYS A 163 -15.64 12.73 -0.09
C CYS A 163 -16.94 13.22 0.53
#